data_cb6cb5800ddb1c58b00164b711f4fc62
#
_entry.id   cb6cb5800ddb1c58b00164b711f4fc62
#
_cell.length_a   1.000
_cell.length_b   1.000
_cell.length_c   1.000
_cell.angle_alpha   90.00
_cell.angle_beta   90.00
_cell.angle_gamma   90.00
#
_symmetry.space_group_name_H-M   'P 1'
#
loop_
_entity.id
_entity.type
_entity.pdbx_description
1 polymer ?
#
loop_
_entity_poly.entity_id
_entity_poly.type
_entity_poly.pdbx_seq_one_letter_code
_entity_poly.pdbx_strand_id
1 'polypeptide(L)'
;MAANARFNWEDPLLLDQQLTDEERMVRDSAQKFAADKLAPRVLEAFRHEQTDPAIFREMGETGLLGATIPVEYGGSGLNYVCYGLIAREVERIDSGYRSMMSVQSSLVMVPINEFGTEAQKQKYLPKLASGEWIGCFGLTEPNHGSDPGSMITRAKKVEGGYRLNGSKMWITNSPIADVFVVWAKDDAGDIRGFVLEEGWA
;
A
#
# COMPACT_ATOMS: atom_id res chain seq x y z
N MET A 1 -36.90 4.74 31.98
CA MET A 1 -35.70 4.14 32.60
C MET A 1 -34.79 3.75 31.45
N ALA A 2 -33.63 4.39 31.32
CA ALA A 2 -32.66 4.02 30.32
C ALA A 2 -32.17 2.60 30.65
N ALA A 3 -32.29 1.68 29.71
CA ALA A 3 -31.71 0.36 29.86
C ALA A 3 -30.21 0.54 30.11
N ASN A 4 -29.69 -0.04 31.19
CA ASN A 4 -28.26 -0.06 31.45
C ASN A 4 -27.58 -0.72 30.24
N ALA A 5 -26.85 0.10 29.45
CA ALA A 5 -26.09 -0.40 28.32
C ALA A 5 -25.10 -1.45 28.85
N ARG A 6 -25.23 -2.70 28.41
CA ARG A 6 -24.23 -3.73 28.75
C ARG A 6 -22.94 -3.38 28.02
N PHE A 7 -21.86 -3.32 28.80
CA PHE A 7 -20.51 -3.16 28.24
C PHE A 7 -20.21 -4.35 27.29
N ASN A 8 -19.88 -4.02 26.05
CA ASN A 8 -19.45 -5.00 25.06
C ASN A 8 -17.91 -4.92 24.93
N TRP A 9 -17.22 -5.90 25.47
CA TRP A 9 -15.76 -5.91 25.46
C TRP A 9 -15.16 -6.16 24.07
N GLU A 10 -15.90 -6.76 23.15
CA GLU A 10 -15.48 -7.01 21.77
C GLU A 10 -15.59 -5.73 20.91
N ASP A 11 -16.53 -4.85 21.25
CA ASP A 11 -16.71 -3.54 20.63
C ASP A 11 -17.04 -2.47 21.70
N PRO A 12 -16.07 -2.11 22.55
CA PRO A 12 -16.29 -1.24 23.70
C PRO A 12 -16.69 0.18 23.33
N LEU A 13 -16.37 0.62 22.12
CA LEU A 13 -16.70 1.94 21.59
C LEU A 13 -17.92 1.91 20.65
N LEU A 14 -18.54 0.75 20.48
CA LEU A 14 -19.71 0.54 19.60
C LEU A 14 -19.43 1.03 18.16
N LEU A 15 -18.23 0.79 17.66
CA LEU A 15 -17.78 1.21 16.32
C LEU A 15 -18.59 0.53 15.22
N ASP A 16 -18.96 -0.73 15.42
CA ASP A 16 -19.75 -1.48 14.44
C ASP A 16 -21.13 -0.85 14.16
N GLN A 17 -21.72 -0.21 15.18
CA GLN A 17 -22.99 0.50 15.05
C GLN A 17 -22.88 1.81 14.26
N GLN A 18 -21.66 2.35 14.11
CA GLN A 18 -21.39 3.59 13.39
C GLN A 18 -21.13 3.37 11.91
N LEU A 19 -20.89 2.13 11.51
CA LEU A 19 -20.62 1.78 10.12
C LEU A 19 -21.90 1.82 9.28
N THR A 20 -21.76 2.28 8.04
CA THR A 20 -22.79 2.14 7.02
C THR A 20 -22.91 0.68 6.55
N ASP A 21 -23.96 0.36 5.80
CA ASP A 21 -24.13 -0.99 5.24
C ASP A 21 -23.03 -1.32 4.22
N GLU A 22 -22.59 -0.34 3.45
CA GLU A 22 -21.46 -0.49 2.51
C GLU A 22 -20.15 -0.79 3.25
N GLU A 23 -19.84 -0.04 4.31
CA GLU A 23 -18.64 -0.25 5.12
C GLU A 23 -18.62 -1.63 5.79
N ARG A 24 -19.78 -2.10 6.29
CA ARG A 24 -19.93 -3.46 6.82
C ARG A 24 -19.68 -4.52 5.74
N MET A 25 -20.26 -4.34 4.56
CA MET A 25 -20.08 -5.27 3.43
C MET A 25 -18.60 -5.34 2.99
N VAL A 26 -17.91 -4.21 2.93
CA VAL A 26 -16.46 -4.16 2.63
C VAL A 26 -15.65 -4.89 3.70
N ARG A 27 -15.91 -4.63 4.97
CA ARG A 27 -15.29 -5.35 6.10
C ARG A 27 -15.48 -6.85 5.99
N ASP A 28 -16.72 -7.30 5.80
CA ASP A 28 -17.06 -8.73 5.77
C ASP A 28 -16.40 -9.43 4.57
N SER A 29 -16.32 -8.75 3.43
CA SER A 29 -15.61 -9.25 2.25
C SER A 29 -14.11 -9.38 2.51
N ALA A 30 -13.49 -8.36 3.13
CA ALA A 30 -12.08 -8.40 3.49
C ALA A 30 -11.78 -9.50 4.53
N GLN A 31 -12.64 -9.66 5.54
CA GLN A 31 -12.53 -10.71 6.55
C GLN A 31 -12.57 -12.09 5.91
N LYS A 32 -13.55 -12.31 5.02
CA LYS A 32 -13.68 -13.60 4.32
C LYS A 32 -12.45 -13.89 3.46
N PHE A 33 -11.99 -12.91 2.68
CA PHE A 33 -10.78 -13.07 1.88
C PHE A 33 -9.57 -13.42 2.75
N ALA A 34 -9.35 -12.67 3.82
CA ALA A 34 -8.23 -12.86 4.72
C ALA A 34 -8.25 -14.26 5.38
N ALA A 35 -9.41 -14.71 5.83
CA ALA A 35 -9.58 -16.04 6.42
C ALA A 35 -9.37 -17.17 5.40
N ASP A 36 -9.93 -17.04 4.19
CA ASP A 36 -9.92 -18.11 3.19
C ASP A 36 -8.60 -18.18 2.41
N LYS A 37 -7.94 -17.03 2.17
CA LYS A 37 -6.78 -16.92 1.28
C LYS A 37 -5.46 -16.68 1.99
N LEU A 38 -5.45 -15.87 3.05
CA LEU A 38 -4.21 -15.48 3.73
C LEU A 38 -3.89 -16.40 4.91
N ALA A 39 -4.86 -16.68 5.78
CA ALA A 39 -4.64 -17.48 6.99
C ALA A 39 -4.02 -18.87 6.71
N PRO A 40 -4.41 -19.62 5.66
CA PRO A 40 -3.80 -20.92 5.40
C PRO A 40 -2.31 -20.85 4.99
N ARG A 41 -1.84 -19.69 4.52
CA ARG A 41 -0.48 -19.51 3.98
C ARG A 41 0.51 -18.98 5.01
N VAL A 42 0.02 -18.23 6.02
CA VAL A 42 0.89 -17.43 6.89
C VAL A 42 1.93 -18.25 7.64
N LEU A 43 1.56 -19.42 8.15
CA LEU A 43 2.46 -20.25 8.96
C LEU A 43 3.69 -20.74 8.16
N GLU A 44 3.45 -21.25 6.95
CA GLU A 44 4.52 -21.74 6.09
C GLU A 44 5.33 -20.58 5.49
N ALA A 45 4.67 -19.49 5.12
CA ALA A 45 5.34 -18.26 4.67
C ALA A 45 6.31 -17.74 5.73
N PHE A 46 5.88 -17.68 7.00
CA PHE A 46 6.72 -17.25 8.11
C PHE A 46 7.89 -18.23 8.36
N ARG A 47 7.62 -19.54 8.39
CA ARG A 47 8.65 -20.55 8.65
C ARG A 47 9.75 -20.59 7.61
N HIS A 48 9.41 -20.34 6.35
CA HIS A 48 10.34 -20.44 5.22
C HIS A 48 10.81 -19.08 4.70
N GLU A 49 10.43 -17.98 5.38
CA GLU A 49 10.77 -16.59 4.99
C GLU A 49 10.42 -16.30 3.52
N GLN A 50 9.23 -16.77 3.09
CA GLN A 50 8.76 -16.67 1.72
C GLN A 50 7.42 -15.96 1.66
N THR A 51 7.20 -15.22 0.56
CA THR A 51 5.93 -14.59 0.24
C THR A 51 5.53 -14.98 -1.17
N ASP A 52 4.29 -15.42 -1.35
CA ASP A 52 3.72 -15.72 -2.65
C ASP A 52 3.24 -14.41 -3.34
N PRO A 53 3.88 -13.96 -4.43
CA PRO A 53 3.46 -12.76 -5.15
C PRO A 53 2.04 -12.83 -5.73
N ALA A 54 1.50 -14.04 -5.92
CA ALA A 54 0.13 -14.23 -6.42
C ALA A 54 -0.92 -13.59 -5.50
N ILE A 55 -0.60 -13.37 -4.21
CA ILE A 55 -1.46 -12.68 -3.25
C ILE A 55 -1.86 -11.29 -3.76
N PHE A 56 -0.98 -10.57 -4.45
CA PHE A 56 -1.31 -9.25 -4.99
C PHE A 56 -2.43 -9.32 -6.03
N ARG A 57 -2.39 -10.29 -6.94
CA ARG A 57 -3.47 -10.50 -7.93
C ARG A 57 -4.76 -10.90 -7.26
N GLU A 58 -4.71 -11.81 -6.30
CA GLU A 58 -5.89 -12.23 -5.54
C GLU A 58 -6.53 -11.07 -4.76
N MET A 59 -5.72 -10.19 -4.17
CA MET A 59 -6.20 -8.95 -3.55
C MET A 59 -6.78 -7.96 -4.57
N GLY A 60 -6.14 -7.82 -5.73
CA GLY A 60 -6.62 -6.96 -6.82
C GLY A 60 -7.98 -7.42 -7.35
N GLU A 61 -8.15 -8.71 -7.62
CA GLU A 61 -9.41 -9.31 -8.09
C GLU A 61 -10.58 -9.08 -7.13
N THR A 62 -10.29 -8.91 -5.84
CA THR A 62 -11.30 -8.66 -4.80
C THR A 62 -11.45 -7.18 -4.44
N GLY A 63 -10.74 -6.28 -5.14
CA GLY A 63 -10.80 -4.84 -4.91
C GLY A 63 -10.15 -4.35 -3.61
N LEU A 64 -9.30 -5.17 -2.98
CA LEU A 64 -8.60 -4.81 -1.74
C LEU A 64 -7.37 -3.93 -1.99
N LEU A 65 -6.84 -3.91 -3.24
CA LEU A 65 -5.78 -2.98 -3.66
C LEU A 65 -6.39 -1.71 -4.23
N GLY A 66 -5.80 -0.56 -3.88
CA GLY A 66 -6.28 0.73 -4.35
C GLY A 66 -7.70 1.07 -3.92
N ALA A 67 -8.11 0.68 -2.71
CA ALA A 67 -9.46 0.89 -2.21
C ALA A 67 -9.95 2.34 -2.34
N THR A 68 -9.06 3.33 -2.11
CA THR A 68 -9.37 4.77 -2.18
C THR A 68 -9.05 5.42 -3.54
N ILE A 69 -8.48 4.67 -4.47
CA ILE A 69 -8.15 5.17 -5.81
C ILE A 69 -9.43 5.25 -6.65
N PRO A 70 -9.58 6.30 -7.48
CA PRO A 70 -10.75 6.46 -8.34
C PRO A 70 -10.98 5.25 -9.26
N VAL A 71 -12.26 4.97 -9.51
CA VAL A 71 -12.68 3.84 -10.37
C VAL A 71 -12.14 3.95 -11.79
N GLU A 72 -11.99 5.17 -12.31
CA GLU A 72 -11.45 5.45 -13.63
C GLU A 72 -9.99 4.98 -13.82
N TYR A 73 -9.26 4.80 -12.71
CA TYR A 73 -7.90 4.24 -12.68
C TYR A 73 -7.85 2.80 -12.15
N GLY A 74 -8.99 2.12 -12.10
CA GLY A 74 -9.06 0.73 -11.66
C GLY A 74 -9.15 0.52 -10.15
N GLY A 75 -9.22 1.59 -9.34
CA GLY A 75 -9.47 1.51 -7.92
C GLY A 75 -10.93 1.25 -7.58
N SER A 76 -11.24 1.12 -6.30
CA SER A 76 -12.61 0.86 -5.83
C SER A 76 -13.40 2.13 -5.48
N GLY A 77 -12.76 3.31 -5.42
CA GLY A 77 -13.38 4.59 -5.11
C GLY A 77 -14.02 4.69 -3.72
N LEU A 78 -13.58 3.86 -2.79
CA LEU A 78 -14.11 3.77 -1.42
C LEU A 78 -13.54 4.85 -0.51
N ASN A 79 -14.20 5.08 0.62
CA ASN A 79 -13.72 6.01 1.63
C ASN A 79 -12.59 5.41 2.50
N TYR A 80 -11.94 6.24 3.32
CA TYR A 80 -10.85 5.81 4.20
C TYR A 80 -11.30 4.93 5.37
N VAL A 81 -12.59 4.94 5.74
CA VAL A 81 -13.14 4.00 6.73
C VAL A 81 -13.10 2.59 6.15
N CYS A 82 -13.55 2.41 4.91
CA CYS A 82 -13.44 1.14 4.20
C CYS A 82 -11.99 0.65 4.11
N TYR A 83 -11.05 1.54 3.74
CA TYR A 83 -9.63 1.19 3.71
C TYR A 83 -9.11 0.73 5.08
N GLY A 84 -9.47 1.44 6.15
CA GLY A 84 -9.11 1.06 7.52
C GLY A 84 -9.68 -0.29 7.93
N LEU A 85 -10.92 -0.60 7.55
CA LEU A 85 -11.56 -1.89 7.81
C LEU A 85 -10.88 -3.03 7.05
N ILE A 86 -10.55 -2.83 5.77
CA ILE A 86 -9.75 -3.79 4.97
C ILE A 86 -8.41 -4.05 5.66
N ALA A 87 -7.68 -2.98 6.01
CA ALA A 87 -6.38 -3.09 6.67
C ALA A 87 -6.47 -3.87 7.98
N ARG A 88 -7.51 -3.61 8.81
CA ARG A 88 -7.75 -4.31 10.07
C ARG A 88 -7.98 -5.81 9.88
N GLU A 89 -8.77 -6.21 8.89
CA GLU A 89 -9.07 -7.62 8.67
C GLU A 89 -7.86 -8.39 8.10
N VAL A 90 -7.04 -7.75 7.26
CA VAL A 90 -5.77 -8.33 6.80
C VAL A 90 -4.75 -8.41 7.94
N GLU A 91 -4.60 -7.34 8.75
CA GLU A 91 -3.72 -7.29 9.93
C GLU A 91 -4.03 -8.38 10.95
N ARG A 92 -5.32 -8.72 11.11
CA ARG A 92 -5.77 -9.80 12.00
C ARG A 92 -5.12 -11.15 11.67
N ILE A 93 -4.77 -11.37 10.40
CA ILE A 93 -4.09 -12.58 9.96
C ILE A 93 -2.58 -12.42 10.09
N ASP A 94 -2.02 -11.35 9.50
CA ASP A 94 -0.58 -11.13 9.51
C ASP A 94 -0.23 -9.68 9.15
N SER A 95 0.66 -9.07 9.95
CA SER A 95 1.15 -7.71 9.74
C SER A 95 1.96 -7.56 8.46
N GLY A 96 2.66 -8.58 8.01
CA GLY A 96 3.41 -8.58 6.76
C GLY A 96 2.48 -8.43 5.56
N TYR A 97 1.41 -9.22 5.50
CA TYR A 97 0.41 -9.11 4.44
C TYR A 97 -0.29 -7.75 4.44
N ARG A 98 -0.62 -7.21 5.61
CA ARG A 98 -1.17 -5.86 5.70
C ARG A 98 -0.15 -4.82 5.24
N SER A 99 1.12 -4.95 5.59
CA SER A 99 2.18 -4.05 5.13
C SER A 99 2.34 -4.08 3.61
N MET A 100 2.36 -5.27 3.00
CA MET A 100 2.39 -5.44 1.54
C MET A 100 1.24 -4.68 0.86
N MET A 101 0.01 -4.91 1.32
CA MET A 101 -1.19 -4.27 0.80
C MET A 101 -1.15 -2.74 0.97
N SER A 102 -0.74 -2.26 2.15
CA SER A 102 -0.75 -0.82 2.43
C SER A 102 0.36 -0.07 1.69
N VAL A 103 1.52 -0.68 1.49
CA VAL A 103 2.56 -0.08 0.64
C VAL A 103 2.05 0.07 -0.80
N GLN A 104 1.46 -0.97 -1.36
CA GLN A 104 0.85 -0.94 -2.69
C GLN A 104 -0.19 0.18 -2.80
N SER A 105 -1.20 0.14 -1.91
CA SER A 105 -2.38 1.00 -2.03
C SER A 105 -2.11 2.44 -1.61
N SER A 106 -1.46 2.68 -0.45
CA SER A 106 -1.34 4.03 0.11
C SER A 106 0.00 4.71 -0.18
N LEU A 107 1.11 3.98 -0.21
CA LEU A 107 2.43 4.59 -0.40
C LEU A 107 2.86 4.68 -1.87
N VAL A 108 2.33 3.80 -2.73
CA VAL A 108 2.64 3.80 -4.17
C VAL A 108 1.51 4.44 -4.97
N MET A 109 0.29 3.91 -4.85
CA MET A 109 -0.81 4.37 -5.70
C MET A 109 -1.28 5.78 -5.35
N VAL A 110 -1.41 6.13 -4.06
CA VAL A 110 -1.87 7.47 -3.66
C VAL A 110 -0.92 8.57 -4.15
N PRO A 111 0.41 8.53 -3.96
CA PRO A 111 1.29 9.56 -4.52
C PRO A 111 1.23 9.67 -6.04
N ILE A 112 1.08 8.56 -6.77
CA ILE A 112 0.90 8.59 -8.22
C ILE A 112 -0.44 9.25 -8.58
N ASN A 113 -1.51 8.94 -7.84
CA ASN A 113 -2.82 9.56 -8.06
C ASN A 113 -2.81 11.06 -7.78
N GLU A 114 -2.17 11.50 -6.68
CA GLU A 114 -2.20 12.91 -6.26
C GLU A 114 -1.25 13.79 -7.07
N PHE A 115 -0.05 13.29 -7.40
CA PHE A 115 1.05 14.09 -7.93
C PHE A 115 1.49 13.66 -9.34
N GLY A 116 1.06 12.50 -9.82
CA GLY A 116 1.43 12.01 -11.14
C GLY A 116 0.74 12.78 -12.27
N THR A 117 1.38 12.80 -13.42
CA THR A 117 0.74 13.25 -14.66
C THR A 117 -0.37 12.27 -15.08
N GLU A 118 -1.30 12.73 -15.89
CA GLU A 118 -2.37 11.85 -16.40
C GLU A 118 -1.81 10.60 -17.10
N ALA A 119 -0.74 10.76 -17.88
CA ALA A 119 -0.07 9.64 -18.54
C ALA A 119 0.50 8.62 -17.52
N GLN A 120 1.03 9.11 -16.40
CA GLN A 120 1.52 8.23 -15.31
C GLN A 120 0.36 7.51 -14.61
N LYS A 121 -0.72 8.22 -14.29
CA LYS A 121 -1.91 7.62 -13.66
C LYS A 121 -2.47 6.49 -14.53
N GLN A 122 -2.70 6.75 -15.81
CA GLN A 122 -3.22 5.77 -16.76
C GLN A 122 -2.28 4.57 -16.98
N LYS A 123 -0.97 4.78 -16.87
CA LYS A 123 0.01 3.72 -17.04
C LYS A 123 0.12 2.81 -15.83
N TYR A 124 0.20 3.40 -14.64
CA TYR A 124 0.58 2.68 -13.43
C TYR A 124 -0.61 2.20 -12.58
N LEU A 125 -1.61 3.07 -12.36
CA LEU A 125 -2.66 2.78 -11.39
C LEU A 125 -3.49 1.53 -11.72
N PRO A 126 -3.94 1.30 -12.96
CA PRO A 126 -4.72 0.10 -13.28
C PRO A 126 -3.97 -1.20 -13.03
N LYS A 127 -2.68 -1.23 -13.34
CA LYS A 127 -1.84 -2.43 -13.14
C LYS A 127 -1.52 -2.67 -11.67
N LEU A 128 -1.33 -1.60 -10.91
CA LEU A 128 -1.14 -1.68 -9.46
C LEU A 128 -2.43 -2.08 -8.75
N ALA A 129 -3.59 -1.58 -9.19
CA ALA A 129 -4.89 -1.92 -8.61
C ALA A 129 -5.27 -3.39 -8.86
N SER A 130 -4.98 -3.91 -10.04
CA SER A 130 -5.20 -5.32 -10.38
C SER A 130 -4.19 -6.28 -9.73
N GLY A 131 -3.10 -5.76 -9.17
CA GLY A 131 -1.97 -6.57 -8.67
C GLY A 131 -1.15 -7.23 -9.79
N GLU A 132 -1.31 -6.79 -11.06
CA GLU A 132 -0.43 -7.19 -12.17
C GLU A 132 0.99 -6.67 -11.93
N TRP A 133 1.11 -5.44 -11.46
CA TRP A 133 2.37 -4.84 -11.03
C TRP A 133 2.40 -4.62 -9.52
N ILE A 134 3.56 -4.84 -8.95
CA ILE A 134 3.84 -4.65 -7.52
C ILE A 134 4.67 -3.39 -7.36
N GLY A 135 4.28 -2.55 -6.39
CA GLY A 135 4.99 -1.32 -6.08
C GLY A 135 5.72 -1.35 -4.75
N CYS A 136 6.78 -0.56 -4.65
CA CYS A 136 7.48 -0.30 -3.40
C CYS A 136 7.75 1.21 -3.21
N PHE A 137 8.08 1.59 -1.95
CA PHE A 137 8.22 2.98 -1.55
C PHE A 137 9.59 3.21 -0.89
N GLY A 138 10.52 3.77 -1.66
CA GLY A 138 11.90 3.99 -1.26
C GLY A 138 12.11 5.35 -0.59
N LEU A 139 11.78 5.48 0.71
CA LEU A 139 12.00 6.67 1.51
C LEU A 139 13.19 6.51 2.45
N THR A 140 13.13 5.53 3.35
CA THR A 140 14.09 5.29 4.43
C THR A 140 15.48 4.99 3.90
N GLU A 141 16.49 5.58 4.55
CA GLU A 141 17.90 5.32 4.29
C GLU A 141 18.59 4.72 5.53
N PRO A 142 19.76 4.09 5.39
CA PRO A 142 20.45 3.49 6.52
C PRO A 142 20.61 4.41 7.74
N ASN A 143 20.85 5.70 7.54
CA ASN A 143 21.07 6.69 8.59
C ASN A 143 19.92 7.71 8.73
N HIS A 144 18.85 7.59 7.94
CA HIS A 144 17.75 8.55 7.88
C HIS A 144 16.39 7.82 7.88
N GLY A 145 16.02 7.28 9.06
CA GLY A 145 14.72 6.67 9.31
C GLY A 145 13.71 7.67 9.85
N SER A 146 13.85 8.06 11.12
CA SER A 146 12.96 9.03 11.79
C SER A 146 13.10 10.46 11.28
N ASP A 147 14.20 10.77 10.61
CA ASP A 147 14.45 12.05 9.93
C ASP A 147 14.67 11.84 8.43
N PRO A 148 13.64 11.52 7.66
CA PRO A 148 13.77 11.33 6.21
C PRO A 148 14.10 12.63 5.46
N GLY A 149 13.84 13.79 6.06
CA GLY A 149 14.23 15.09 5.50
C GLY A 149 15.74 15.26 5.32
N SER A 150 16.52 14.56 6.13
CA SER A 150 18.00 14.57 6.03
C SER A 150 18.57 13.57 5.03
N MET A 151 17.71 12.89 4.23
CA MET A 151 18.17 11.92 3.23
C MET A 151 19.34 12.43 2.38
N ILE A 152 20.21 11.51 1.99
CA ILE A 152 21.38 11.79 1.16
C ILE A 152 21.26 11.30 -0.29
N THR A 153 20.25 10.47 -0.61
CA THR A 153 19.96 10.09 -2.00
C THR A 153 19.74 11.33 -2.85
N ARG A 154 20.40 11.37 -4.01
CA ARG A 154 20.39 12.50 -4.96
C ARG A 154 19.79 12.12 -6.30
N ALA A 155 19.06 13.07 -6.88
CA ALA A 155 18.56 13.01 -8.24
C ALA A 155 19.21 14.16 -9.02
N LYS A 156 20.26 13.85 -9.79
CA LYS A 156 20.95 14.81 -10.64
C LYS A 156 20.24 14.92 -11.99
N LYS A 157 19.94 16.16 -12.42
CA LYS A 157 19.37 16.40 -13.75
C LYS A 157 20.41 16.06 -14.82
N VAL A 158 20.00 15.31 -15.84
CA VAL A 158 20.79 14.93 -17.00
C VAL A 158 19.98 15.13 -18.27
N GLU A 159 20.59 14.98 -19.44
CA GLU A 159 19.85 15.00 -20.71
C GLU A 159 18.81 13.85 -20.72
N GLY A 160 17.56 14.19 -21.00
CA GLY A 160 16.44 13.24 -21.06
C GLY A 160 15.82 12.83 -19.71
N GLY A 161 16.34 13.32 -18.56
CA GLY A 161 15.74 12.95 -17.27
C GLY A 161 16.60 13.24 -16.04
N TYR A 162 16.65 12.26 -15.15
CA TYR A 162 17.40 12.33 -13.90
C TYR A 162 18.22 11.06 -13.67
N ARG A 163 19.40 11.23 -13.07
CA ARG A 163 20.17 10.10 -12.55
C ARG A 163 20.06 10.09 -11.03
N LEU A 164 19.52 9.01 -10.48
CA LEU A 164 19.44 8.80 -9.04
C LEU A 164 20.69 8.08 -8.54
N ASN A 165 21.19 8.53 -7.38
CA ASN A 165 22.32 7.90 -6.69
C ASN A 165 22.09 7.95 -5.18
N GLY A 166 22.16 6.81 -4.53
CA GLY A 166 21.92 6.67 -3.09
C GLY A 166 21.56 5.25 -2.72
N SER A 167 21.08 5.08 -1.48
CA SER A 167 20.74 3.78 -0.91
C SER A 167 19.49 3.91 -0.07
N LYS A 168 18.58 2.95 -0.19
CA LYS A 168 17.36 2.84 0.62
C LYS A 168 17.40 1.57 1.45
N MET A 169 16.72 1.55 2.60
CA MET A 169 16.75 0.45 3.54
C MET A 169 15.34 0.11 4.03
N TRP A 170 15.10 -1.17 4.28
CA TRP A 170 13.84 -1.69 4.82
C TRP A 170 12.63 -1.42 3.91
N ILE A 171 12.82 -1.60 2.61
CA ILE A 171 11.78 -1.29 1.62
C ILE A 171 10.90 -2.51 1.37
N THR A 172 9.72 -2.50 1.96
CA THR A 172 8.68 -3.51 1.74
C THR A 172 8.40 -3.67 0.24
N ASN A 173 8.24 -4.90 -0.22
CA ASN A 173 8.01 -5.33 -1.61
C ASN A 173 9.21 -5.16 -2.56
N SER A 174 10.30 -4.48 -2.21
CA SER A 174 11.37 -4.17 -3.16
C SER A 174 11.97 -5.36 -3.91
N PRO A 175 12.09 -6.58 -3.32
CA PRO A 175 12.64 -7.73 -4.05
C PRO A 175 11.76 -8.26 -5.18
N ILE A 176 10.47 -7.87 -5.21
CA ILE A 176 9.47 -8.35 -6.17
C ILE A 176 8.72 -7.20 -6.86
N ALA A 177 9.21 -5.96 -6.73
CA ALA A 177 8.53 -4.79 -7.24
C ALA A 177 8.84 -4.51 -8.71
N ASP A 178 7.81 -4.21 -9.48
CA ASP A 178 7.88 -3.72 -10.86
C ASP A 178 8.00 -2.19 -10.91
N VAL A 179 7.46 -1.51 -9.89
CA VAL A 179 7.38 -0.04 -9.80
C VAL A 179 7.95 0.44 -8.47
N PHE A 180 8.81 1.45 -8.52
CA PHE A 180 9.48 2.02 -7.36
C PHE A 180 9.16 3.51 -7.25
N VAL A 181 8.51 3.93 -6.17
CA VAL A 181 8.37 5.34 -5.82
C VAL A 181 9.54 5.70 -4.91
N VAL A 182 10.52 6.42 -5.44
CA VAL A 182 11.78 6.73 -4.74
C VAL A 182 11.87 8.22 -4.45
N TRP A 183 12.19 8.56 -3.21
CA TRP A 183 12.40 9.94 -2.77
C TRP A 183 13.88 10.29 -2.78
N ALA A 184 14.22 11.42 -3.40
CA ALA A 184 15.59 11.91 -3.50
C ALA A 184 15.62 13.44 -3.50
N LYS A 185 16.74 14.02 -3.13
CA LYS A 185 16.98 15.47 -3.25
C LYS A 185 17.46 15.81 -4.65
N ASP A 186 16.82 16.79 -5.28
CA ASP A 186 17.23 17.35 -6.56
C ASP A 186 18.48 18.25 -6.43
N ASP A 187 18.91 18.87 -7.53
CA ASP A 187 20.09 19.75 -7.56
C ASP A 187 19.91 21.02 -6.69
N ALA A 188 18.68 21.43 -6.39
CA ALA A 188 18.35 22.53 -5.48
C ALA A 188 18.34 22.09 -4.00
N GLY A 189 18.34 20.80 -3.73
CA GLY A 189 18.22 20.23 -2.39
C GLY A 189 16.77 19.94 -1.98
N ASP A 190 15.81 20.16 -2.87
CA ASP A 190 14.40 19.87 -2.63
C ASP A 190 14.13 18.37 -2.76
N ILE A 191 13.28 17.85 -1.87
CA ILE A 191 12.86 16.45 -1.91
C ILE A 191 11.78 16.29 -3.00
N ARG A 192 12.03 15.35 -3.92
CA ARG A 192 11.13 14.99 -5.03
C ARG A 192 10.87 13.49 -5.04
N GLY A 193 9.68 13.11 -5.51
CA GLY A 193 9.31 11.71 -5.77
C GLY A 193 9.59 11.34 -7.22
N PHE A 194 10.20 10.20 -7.43
CA PHE A 194 10.51 9.65 -8.74
C PHE A 194 9.86 8.27 -8.88
N VAL A 195 9.19 8.05 -10.00
CA VAL A 195 8.65 6.73 -10.34
C VAL A 195 9.64 6.06 -11.28
N LEU A 196 10.13 4.89 -10.87
CA LEU A 196 11.03 4.05 -11.67
C LEU A 196 10.36 2.71 -11.95
N GLU A 197 10.78 2.07 -13.03
CA GLU A 197 10.37 0.72 -13.40
C GLU A 197 11.54 -0.25 -13.25
N GLU A 198 11.25 -1.53 -13.05
CA GLU A 198 12.28 -2.56 -13.05
C GLU A 198 13.11 -2.50 -14.35
N GLY A 199 14.43 -2.69 -14.23
CA GLY A 199 15.35 -2.64 -15.36
C GLY A 199 15.82 -1.24 -15.79
N TRP A 200 15.40 -0.18 -15.11
CA TRP A 200 15.94 1.16 -15.31
C TRP A 200 17.24 1.32 -14.50
N ALA A 201 18.37 0.90 -15.08
CA ALA A 201 19.72 1.05 -14.51
C ALA A 201 20.60 1.92 -15.38
#